data_a67ef531a209003d5e57c6b59805d638
#
_entry.id   a67ef531a209003d5e57c6b59805d638
#
_cell.length_a   1.000
_cell.length_b   1.000
_cell.length_c   1.000
_cell.angle_alpha   90.00
_cell.angle_beta   90.00
_cell.angle_gamma   90.00
#
_symmetry.space_group_name_H-M   'P 1'
#
loop_
_entity.id
_entity.type
_entity.pdbx_description
1 polymer ?
#
loop_
_entity_poly.entity_id
_entity_poly.type
_entity_poly.pdbx_seq_one_letter_code
_entity_poly.pdbx_strand_id
1 'polypeptide(L)'
;MMKKQINNLVIALAFILTIGCLVGCVKQEREKSRQAQTGTSSTTKEDKEAIKQKQLAYLKEHEKEIVDFVKAQNPKIESVQIDWNSMQIEESGNGTPQAGGYNLSISGKINQLENTKFSVDFYLEDQNSIPTIKKMGMLNDIYIEENGGWKIFPK
;
A
#
# COMPACT_ATOMS: atom_id res chain seq x y z
N MET A 1 18.99 47.05 -17.77
CA MET A 1 17.80 47.88 -17.60
C MET A 1 16.67 47.03 -17.00
N MET A 2 16.21 47.43 -15.81
CA MET A 2 14.97 47.07 -15.07
C MET A 2 14.85 45.63 -14.63
N LYS A 3 15.18 45.22 -13.39
CA LYS A 3 14.56 45.51 -12.06
C LYS A 3 13.03 45.40 -12.07
N LYS A 4 12.52 44.32 -11.48
CA LYS A 4 11.31 44.33 -10.63
C LYS A 4 11.30 43.03 -9.84
N GLN A 5 11.64 43.23 -8.63
CA GLN A 5 10.89 43.49 -7.41
C GLN A 5 10.22 42.23 -6.84
N ILE A 6 10.83 41.81 -5.84
CA ILE A 6 10.44 41.01 -4.69
C ILE A 6 9.11 41.56 -4.12
N ASN A 7 8.14 40.71 -3.89
CA ASN A 7 7.14 40.98 -2.86
C ASN A 7 7.02 39.80 -1.89
N ASN A 8 7.76 39.98 -0.83
CA ASN A 8 7.48 39.35 0.46
C ASN A 8 6.10 39.81 0.93
N LEU A 9 5.20 38.92 1.17
CA LEU A 9 4.09 39.21 2.07
C LEU A 9 4.13 38.21 3.23
N VAL A 10 4.82 38.62 4.25
CA VAL A 10 4.70 38.13 5.61
C VAL A 10 3.31 38.52 6.10
N ILE A 11 2.45 37.57 6.33
CA ILE A 11 1.28 37.78 7.17
C ILE A 11 1.44 36.93 8.42
N ALA A 12 2.01 37.55 9.40
CA ALA A 12 1.85 37.16 10.77
C ALA A 12 0.48 37.64 11.26
N LEU A 13 -0.33 36.72 11.76
CA LEU A 13 -1.45 37.09 12.61
C LEU A 13 -1.59 36.06 13.71
N ALA A 14 -1.07 36.46 14.83
CA ALA A 14 -1.42 35.96 16.14
C ALA A 14 -2.87 36.35 16.46
N PHE A 15 -3.45 35.65 17.37
CA PHE A 15 -4.59 35.95 18.26
C PHE A 15 -5.52 34.73 18.28
N ILE A 16 -5.99 34.19 19.36
CA ILE A 16 -6.24 34.70 20.72
C ILE A 16 -6.34 33.49 21.65
N LEU A 17 -5.73 33.59 22.80
CA LEU A 17 -6.01 32.83 24.00
C LEU A 17 -7.41 33.17 24.52
N THR A 18 -8.26 32.16 24.71
CA THR A 18 -9.33 32.30 25.72
C THR A 18 -9.25 31.15 26.69
N ILE A 19 -8.84 31.55 27.87
CA ILE A 19 -8.86 30.81 29.12
C ILE A 19 -10.32 30.64 29.54
N GLY A 20 -10.72 29.42 29.78
CA GLY A 20 -11.99 29.10 30.41
C GLY A 20 -11.79 27.93 31.34
N CYS A 21 -11.35 28.25 32.57
CA CYS A 21 -11.35 27.32 33.68
C CYS A 21 -12.81 27.09 34.14
N LEU A 22 -13.21 25.83 34.21
CA LEU A 22 -14.19 25.43 35.23
C LEU A 22 -13.74 24.12 35.85
N VAL A 23 -13.41 24.26 37.08
CA VAL A 23 -13.09 23.25 38.08
C VAL A 23 -14.33 22.41 38.37
N GLY A 24 -14.13 21.09 38.38
CA GLY A 24 -15.14 20.16 38.86
C GLY A 24 -14.46 18.87 39.28
N CYS A 25 -13.91 18.86 40.50
CA CYS A 25 -13.52 17.66 41.20
C CYS A 25 -14.76 16.89 41.68
N VAL A 26 -14.83 15.58 41.38
CA VAL A 26 -15.45 14.62 42.31
C VAL A 26 -14.71 13.28 42.22
N LYS A 27 -14.17 12.90 43.36
CA LYS A 27 -13.70 11.62 43.91
C LYS A 27 -14.20 10.33 43.26
N GLN A 28 -13.29 9.47 42.95
CA GLN A 28 -12.88 8.19 43.55
C GLN A 28 -14.03 7.24 43.96
N GLU A 29 -14.09 6.06 43.30
CA GLU A 29 -13.90 4.79 43.97
C GLU A 29 -13.75 3.60 42.97
N ARG A 30 -13.02 2.61 43.44
CA ARG A 30 -12.63 1.35 42.81
C ARG A 30 -13.86 0.53 42.44
N GLU A 31 -13.79 -0.17 41.28
CA GLU A 31 -13.88 -1.62 41.33
C GLU A 31 -13.38 -2.29 40.05
N LYS A 32 -12.72 -3.42 40.25
CA LYS A 32 -12.23 -4.34 39.25
C LYS A 32 -13.41 -4.97 38.53
N SER A 33 -13.41 -4.89 37.21
CA SER A 33 -14.01 -5.95 36.40
C SER A 33 -13.20 -6.13 35.13
N ARG A 34 -12.64 -7.31 34.99
CA ARG A 34 -12.05 -7.83 33.78
C ARG A 34 -13.18 -8.00 32.75
N GLN A 35 -13.12 -7.22 31.72
CA GLN A 35 -13.84 -7.55 30.49
C GLN A 35 -12.88 -7.42 29.34
N ALA A 36 -12.53 -8.55 28.78
CA ALA A 36 -11.84 -8.65 27.51
C ALA A 36 -12.70 -7.95 26.46
N GLN A 37 -12.31 -6.75 26.11
CA GLN A 37 -12.92 -6.01 25.02
C GLN A 37 -12.24 -6.49 23.76
N THR A 38 -12.86 -7.44 23.08
CA THR A 38 -12.63 -7.75 21.68
C THR A 38 -13.02 -6.49 20.90
N GLY A 39 -12.06 -5.59 20.75
CA GLY A 39 -12.22 -4.40 19.94
C GLY A 39 -12.23 -4.79 18.48
N THR A 40 -13.41 -5.05 17.94
CA THR A 40 -13.60 -4.97 16.48
C THR A 40 -13.44 -3.50 16.11
N SER A 41 -12.24 -3.13 15.76
CA SER A 41 -11.93 -1.80 15.22
C SER A 41 -12.63 -1.69 13.86
N SER A 42 -13.75 -1.00 13.82
CA SER A 42 -14.39 -0.62 12.55
C SER A 42 -13.51 0.44 11.89
N THR A 43 -12.58 -0.02 11.05
CA THR A 43 -11.75 0.85 10.23
C THR A 43 -12.64 1.71 9.33
N THR A 44 -12.56 3.03 9.44
CA THR A 44 -13.32 3.95 8.60
C THR A 44 -12.82 3.90 7.15
N LYS A 45 -13.60 4.46 6.21
CA LYS A 45 -13.14 4.56 4.81
C LYS A 45 -11.86 5.37 4.68
N GLU A 46 -11.72 6.44 5.48
CA GLU A 46 -10.53 7.28 5.52
C GLU A 46 -9.30 6.53 6.02
N ASP A 47 -9.47 5.69 7.06
CA ASP A 47 -8.38 4.86 7.57
C ASP A 47 -7.90 3.84 6.53
N LYS A 48 -8.83 3.22 5.80
CA LYS A 48 -8.49 2.25 4.73
C LYS A 48 -7.71 2.91 3.59
N GLU A 49 -8.12 4.08 3.16
CA GLU A 49 -7.40 4.81 2.11
C GLU A 49 -6.01 5.24 2.59
N ALA A 50 -5.88 5.72 3.82
CA ALA A 50 -4.59 6.09 4.40
C ALA A 50 -3.63 4.89 4.49
N ILE A 51 -4.14 3.70 4.83
CA ILE A 51 -3.35 2.46 4.85
C ILE A 51 -2.91 2.09 3.44
N LYS A 52 -3.83 2.10 2.48
CA LYS A 52 -3.53 1.82 1.07
C LYS A 52 -2.43 2.74 0.52
N GLN A 53 -2.49 4.03 0.86
CA GLN A 53 -1.46 4.99 0.46
C GLN A 53 -0.07 4.67 1.07
N LYS A 54 -0.03 4.22 2.33
CA LYS A 54 1.23 3.80 2.97
C LYS A 54 1.79 2.53 2.32
N GLN A 55 0.94 1.57 2.00
CA GLN A 55 1.34 0.34 1.30
C GLN A 55 1.92 0.67 -0.08
N LEU A 56 1.22 1.52 -0.84
CA LEU A 56 1.67 1.97 -2.16
C LEU A 56 2.99 2.77 -2.08
N ALA A 57 3.13 3.64 -1.07
CA ALA A 57 4.36 4.40 -0.87
C ALA A 57 5.56 3.48 -0.60
N TYR A 58 5.39 2.47 0.26
CA TYR A 58 6.41 1.47 0.51
C TYR A 58 6.84 0.73 -0.76
N LEU A 59 5.87 0.28 -1.57
CA LEU A 59 6.17 -0.43 -2.81
C LEU A 59 6.92 0.44 -3.81
N LYS A 60 6.54 1.72 -3.92
CA LYS A 60 7.25 2.69 -4.78
C LYS A 60 8.67 2.98 -4.30
N GLU A 61 8.90 3.05 -3.00
CA GLU A 61 10.24 3.20 -2.42
C GLU A 61 11.14 2.00 -2.78
N HIS A 62 10.54 0.82 -2.92
CA HIS A 62 11.23 -0.42 -3.28
C HIS A 62 11.04 -0.84 -4.75
N GLU A 63 10.72 0.09 -5.63
CA GLU A 63 10.48 -0.18 -7.06
C GLU A 63 11.66 -0.93 -7.71
N LYS A 64 12.89 -0.53 -7.36
CA LYS A 64 14.08 -1.14 -7.94
C LYS A 64 14.17 -2.63 -7.62
N GLU A 65 13.93 -3.02 -6.38
CA GLU A 65 13.98 -4.41 -5.94
C GLU A 65 12.88 -5.24 -6.61
N ILE A 66 11.69 -4.66 -6.80
CA ILE A 66 10.60 -5.29 -7.53
C ILE A 66 10.95 -5.50 -9.00
N VAL A 67 11.50 -4.47 -9.64
CA VAL A 67 11.96 -4.55 -11.04
C VAL A 67 13.05 -5.60 -11.21
N ASP A 68 14.04 -5.61 -10.33
CA ASP A 68 15.15 -6.58 -10.37
C ASP A 68 14.62 -8.02 -10.18
N PHE A 69 13.65 -8.20 -9.28
CA PHE A 69 13.00 -9.49 -9.06
C PHE A 69 12.27 -9.99 -10.32
N VAL A 70 11.48 -9.13 -10.98
CA VAL A 70 10.78 -9.51 -12.23
C VAL A 70 11.76 -9.82 -13.35
N LYS A 71 12.82 -9.03 -13.51
CA LYS A 71 13.87 -9.29 -14.51
C LYS A 71 14.57 -10.63 -14.28
N ALA A 72 14.77 -11.01 -13.03
CA ALA A 72 15.40 -12.28 -12.69
C ALA A 72 14.57 -13.51 -13.09
N GLN A 73 13.27 -13.37 -13.36
CA GLN A 73 12.41 -14.48 -13.78
C GLN A 73 12.68 -14.93 -15.21
N ASN A 74 13.17 -14.03 -16.07
CA ASN A 74 13.43 -14.37 -17.47
C ASN A 74 14.50 -13.44 -18.07
N PRO A 75 15.57 -13.99 -18.65
CA PRO A 75 16.69 -13.20 -19.20
C PRO A 75 16.31 -12.32 -20.39
N LYS A 76 15.16 -12.56 -21.02
CA LYS A 76 14.64 -11.72 -22.11
C LYS A 76 13.89 -10.48 -21.63
N ILE A 77 13.79 -10.27 -20.32
CA ILE A 77 13.15 -9.07 -19.77
C ILE A 77 14.17 -7.95 -19.65
N GLU A 78 14.09 -6.99 -20.54
CA GLU A 78 14.99 -5.83 -20.59
C GLU A 78 14.44 -4.67 -19.73
N SER A 79 13.13 -4.48 -19.72
CA SER A 79 12.47 -3.43 -18.95
C SER A 79 11.17 -3.91 -18.32
N VAL A 80 10.80 -3.27 -17.22
CA VAL A 80 9.58 -3.55 -16.44
C VAL A 80 8.85 -2.23 -16.23
N GLN A 81 7.55 -2.21 -16.49
CA GLN A 81 6.65 -1.09 -16.24
C GLN A 81 5.58 -1.55 -15.24
N ILE A 82 5.63 -1.00 -14.03
CA ILE A 82 4.67 -1.31 -12.98
C ILE A 82 3.46 -0.39 -13.13
N ASP A 83 2.26 -0.96 -13.13
CA ASP A 83 1.01 -0.20 -13.01
C ASP A 83 0.65 -0.03 -11.53
N TRP A 84 1.02 1.11 -10.96
CA TRP A 84 0.76 1.44 -9.56
C TRP A 84 -0.75 1.58 -9.22
N ASN A 85 -1.62 1.72 -10.23
CA ASN A 85 -3.06 1.76 -10.03
C ASN A 85 -3.68 0.35 -9.96
N SER A 86 -2.92 -0.68 -10.34
CA SER A 86 -3.36 -2.07 -10.30
C SER A 86 -3.33 -2.69 -8.91
N MET A 87 -2.80 -1.96 -7.89
CA MET A 87 -2.68 -2.49 -6.55
C MET A 87 -4.02 -2.93 -5.97
N GLN A 88 -4.11 -4.20 -5.61
CA GLN A 88 -5.28 -4.80 -4.97
C GLN A 88 -4.88 -5.72 -3.83
N ILE A 89 -5.78 -5.92 -2.88
CA ILE A 89 -5.60 -6.81 -1.74
C ILE A 89 -6.76 -7.79 -1.72
N GLU A 90 -6.43 -9.05 -1.68
CA GLU A 90 -7.39 -10.15 -1.63
C GLU A 90 -7.09 -11.04 -0.42
N GLU A 91 -8.11 -11.64 0.15
CA GLU A 91 -7.94 -12.63 1.21
C GLU A 91 -7.31 -13.89 0.62
N SER A 92 -6.16 -14.29 1.21
CA SER A 92 -5.46 -15.51 0.83
C SER A 92 -5.94 -16.64 1.70
N GLY A 93 -6.60 -17.62 1.11
CA GLY A 93 -7.03 -18.77 1.89
C GLY A 93 -7.80 -19.78 1.05
N ASN A 94 -7.81 -21.01 1.53
CA ASN A 94 -8.62 -22.08 0.99
C ASN A 94 -10.00 -22.16 1.66
N GLY A 95 -10.45 -21.07 2.29
CA GLY A 95 -11.70 -21.01 3.03
C GLY A 95 -11.64 -21.65 4.43
N THR A 96 -10.46 -21.98 4.95
CA THR A 96 -10.31 -22.48 6.32
C THR A 96 -9.76 -21.41 7.24
N PRO A 97 -10.21 -21.34 8.51
CA PRO A 97 -9.73 -20.34 9.48
C PRO A 97 -8.22 -20.40 9.76
N GLN A 98 -7.57 -21.52 9.45
CA GLN A 98 -6.14 -21.75 9.67
C GLN A 98 -5.27 -21.28 8.49
N ALA A 99 -5.86 -20.98 7.34
CA ALA A 99 -5.16 -20.53 6.13
C ALA A 99 -5.30 -19.02 5.91
N GLY A 100 -5.46 -18.28 7.00
CA GLY A 100 -5.68 -16.84 6.96
C GLY A 100 -4.44 -16.06 6.50
N GLY A 101 -4.70 -14.90 5.93
CA GLY A 101 -3.73 -13.94 5.44
C GLY A 101 -4.30 -13.21 4.24
N TYR A 102 -3.52 -12.30 3.70
CA TYR A 102 -3.92 -11.50 2.56
C TYR A 102 -2.79 -11.52 1.52
N ASN A 103 -3.18 -11.40 0.28
CA ASN A 103 -2.27 -11.19 -0.84
C ASN A 103 -2.45 -9.77 -1.37
N LEU A 104 -1.41 -8.97 -1.30
CA LEU A 104 -1.34 -7.70 -2.01
C LEU A 104 -0.66 -7.97 -3.34
N SER A 105 -1.30 -7.63 -4.44
CA SER A 105 -0.74 -7.78 -5.78
C SER A 105 -0.62 -6.45 -6.50
N ILE A 106 0.44 -6.33 -7.30
CA ILE A 106 0.65 -5.28 -8.29
C ILE A 106 0.96 -5.91 -9.63
N SER A 107 0.45 -5.33 -10.69
CA SER A 107 0.64 -5.83 -12.05
C SER A 107 1.46 -4.86 -12.90
N GLY A 108 1.89 -5.34 -14.07
CA GLY A 108 2.61 -4.49 -14.99
C GLY A 108 2.84 -5.17 -16.33
N LYS A 109 3.70 -4.54 -17.12
CA LYS A 109 4.11 -4.97 -18.45
C LYS A 109 5.62 -5.07 -18.54
N ILE A 110 6.12 -5.81 -19.49
CA ILE A 110 7.56 -5.96 -19.74
C ILE A 110 7.90 -5.47 -21.15
N ASN A 111 9.15 -5.03 -21.32
CA ASN A 111 9.75 -4.69 -22.61
C ASN A 111 8.95 -3.64 -23.40
N GLN A 112 8.19 -2.78 -22.71
CA GLN A 112 7.29 -1.78 -23.32
C GLN A 112 6.24 -2.40 -24.27
N LEU A 113 5.91 -3.69 -24.06
CA LEU A 113 4.94 -4.43 -24.87
C LEU A 113 3.54 -4.36 -24.23
N GLU A 114 2.60 -3.72 -24.89
CA GLU A 114 1.22 -3.55 -24.41
C GLU A 114 0.48 -4.88 -24.24
N ASN A 115 0.86 -5.89 -25.00
CA ASN A 115 0.29 -7.23 -24.98
C ASN A 115 1.00 -8.19 -24.01
N THR A 116 1.68 -7.66 -22.99
CA THR A 116 2.27 -8.48 -21.93
C THR A 116 1.63 -8.17 -20.58
N LYS A 117 1.71 -9.11 -19.65
CA LYS A 117 1.30 -8.92 -18.26
C LYS A 117 2.11 -9.79 -17.31
N PHE A 118 2.34 -9.25 -16.14
CA PHE A 118 2.83 -9.98 -14.97
C PHE A 118 2.11 -9.49 -13.71
N SER A 119 2.21 -10.24 -12.63
CA SER A 119 1.82 -9.82 -11.29
C SER A 119 2.90 -10.19 -10.29
N VAL A 120 3.20 -9.26 -9.38
CA VAL A 120 4.03 -9.53 -8.20
C VAL A 120 3.13 -9.52 -6.98
N ASP A 121 3.31 -10.49 -6.12
CA ASP A 121 2.48 -10.80 -4.99
C ASP A 121 3.27 -10.64 -3.68
N PHE A 122 2.63 -10.05 -2.67
CA PHE A 122 3.20 -9.81 -1.34
C PHE A 122 2.26 -10.40 -0.29
N TYR A 123 2.75 -11.38 0.45
CA TYR A 123 1.97 -11.93 1.56
C TYR A 123 1.86 -10.92 2.70
N LEU A 124 0.64 -10.74 3.20
CA LEU A 124 0.30 -9.93 4.37
C LEU A 124 -0.38 -10.81 5.43
N GLU A 125 -0.05 -10.60 6.70
CA GLU A 125 -0.73 -11.26 7.82
C GLU A 125 -2.09 -10.63 8.09
N ASP A 126 -2.22 -9.33 7.83
CA ASP A 126 -3.45 -8.54 7.95
C ASP A 126 -3.55 -7.58 6.77
N GLN A 127 -4.77 -7.30 6.29
CA GLN A 127 -5.01 -6.41 5.14
C GLN A 127 -4.46 -4.98 5.33
N ASN A 128 -4.23 -4.58 6.58
CA ASN A 128 -3.70 -3.25 6.92
C ASN A 128 -2.18 -3.27 7.15
N SER A 129 -1.55 -4.45 7.06
CA SER A 129 -0.10 -4.58 7.22
C SER A 129 0.65 -3.92 6.04
N ILE A 130 1.81 -3.37 6.32
CA ILE A 130 2.72 -2.91 5.25
C ILE A 130 3.40 -4.14 4.63
N PRO A 131 3.43 -4.26 3.29
CA PRO A 131 4.12 -5.35 2.62
C PRO A 131 5.62 -5.36 2.95
N THR A 132 6.28 -6.47 2.67
CA THR A 132 7.74 -6.56 2.76
C THR A 132 8.30 -7.23 1.52
N ILE A 133 9.38 -6.66 0.99
CA ILE A 133 10.09 -7.21 -0.18
C ILE A 133 10.57 -8.65 0.09
N LYS A 134 10.87 -9.00 1.34
CA LYS A 134 11.30 -10.36 1.71
C LYS A 134 10.23 -11.45 1.50
N LYS A 135 8.96 -11.04 1.43
CA LYS A 135 7.81 -11.95 1.19
C LYS A 135 7.21 -11.73 -0.21
N MET A 136 8.00 -11.24 -1.13
CA MET A 136 7.63 -11.02 -2.52
C MET A 136 7.72 -12.31 -3.33
N GLY A 137 6.74 -12.54 -4.18
CA GLY A 137 6.68 -13.70 -5.07
C GLY A 137 5.90 -13.41 -6.35
N MET A 138 5.76 -14.42 -7.17
CA MET A 138 4.84 -14.43 -8.31
C MET A 138 4.02 -15.71 -8.26
N LEU A 139 2.70 -15.57 -8.15
CA LEU A 139 1.76 -16.70 -8.18
C LEU A 139 1.48 -17.18 -9.61
N ASN A 140 1.74 -16.32 -10.59
CA ASN A 140 1.53 -16.61 -12.00
C ASN A 140 2.79 -16.34 -12.81
N ASP A 141 2.90 -17.01 -13.96
CA ASP A 141 3.93 -16.72 -14.96
C ASP A 141 3.73 -15.32 -15.59
N ILE A 142 4.74 -14.89 -16.32
CA ILE A 142 4.65 -13.71 -17.18
C ILE A 142 4.02 -14.13 -18.50
N TYR A 143 3.01 -13.42 -18.96
CA TYR A 143 2.24 -13.76 -20.14
C TYR A 143 2.42 -12.75 -21.27
N ILE A 144 2.25 -13.24 -22.50
CA ILE A 144 2.10 -12.45 -23.71
C ILE A 144 0.81 -12.86 -24.44
N GLU A 145 0.08 -11.89 -24.97
CA GLU A 145 -1.09 -12.15 -25.80
C GLU A 145 -0.68 -12.31 -27.26
N GLU A 146 -1.04 -13.43 -27.83
CA GLU A 146 -0.82 -13.73 -29.26
C GLU A 146 -2.06 -14.40 -29.85
N ASN A 147 -2.50 -13.92 -31.01
CA ASN A 147 -3.64 -14.46 -31.74
C ASN A 147 -4.93 -14.58 -30.89
N GLY A 148 -5.17 -13.61 -29.99
CA GLY A 148 -6.34 -13.59 -29.12
C GLY A 148 -6.27 -14.53 -27.91
N GLY A 149 -5.10 -15.06 -27.59
CA GLY A 149 -4.89 -15.94 -26.44
C GLY A 149 -3.63 -15.59 -25.64
N TRP A 150 -3.71 -15.79 -24.33
CA TRP A 150 -2.56 -15.60 -23.42
C TRP A 150 -1.67 -16.84 -23.40
N LYS A 151 -0.37 -16.63 -23.58
CA LYS A 151 0.66 -17.66 -23.49
C LYS A 151 1.75 -17.20 -22.52
N ILE A 152 2.48 -18.16 -21.95
CA ILE A 152 3.67 -17.86 -21.14
C ILE A 152 4.69 -17.14 -22.03
N PHE A 153 5.24 -16.04 -21.51
CA PHE A 153 6.30 -15.30 -22.18
C PHE A 153 7.54 -16.20 -22.38
N PRO A 154 8.05 -16.34 -23.60
CA PRO A 154 9.10 -17.31 -23.92
C PRO A 154 10.41 -16.97 -23.18
N LYS A 155 11.04 -17.99 -22.62
CA LYS A 155 12.38 -17.90 -22.02
C LYS A 155 13.48 -17.81 -23.08
#